data_3cfcd80d3b04fd8de8b25afced29e67f
#
_entry.id   3cfcd80d3b04fd8de8b25afced29e67f
#
_cell.length_a   1.000
_cell.length_b   1.000
_cell.length_c   1.000
_cell.angle_alpha   90.00
_cell.angle_beta   90.00
_cell.angle_gamma   90.00
#
_symmetry.space_group_name_H-M   'P 1'
#
loop_
_entity.id
_entity.type
_entity.pdbx_description
1 polymer ?
#
loop_
_entity_poly.entity_id
_entity_poly.type
_entity_poly.pdbx_seq_one_letter_code
_entity_poly.pdbx_strand_id
1 'polypeptide(L)'
;MIKASSLIKRILLVLIAFLSLLSLFLLFDLYQPISKVKVKRALGVEASDIYDNNFSFRDLNKNGYLDIYEDYRISSNIRADDLLSKMTLEEKVGQMFHPPFTLNPDIFMLLYEIAIRGNKSTEAKIVFDHITHFNLYGNPTPKNLAKQINYFQKIASKTRLGIPISISSDPIHEVPKGGGIASFSVDGFSKWPSQLGFAATNDPKVIYEFAQIARKEYLAVGIRTALHPMSDLATEPRWARNFGTFGSNADLASKMTLAYMDGFQGKKITNKSVHTMVKHFPGGGPQEDGLDPHLYSGRNQTYPGNNF
;
A
#
# COMPACT_ATOMS: atom_id res chain seq x y z
N MET A 1 -19.15 35.16 45.52
CA MET A 1 -19.74 34.32 44.44
C MET A 1 -19.66 34.91 43.03
N ILE A 2 -19.86 36.23 42.83
CA ILE A 2 -19.90 36.87 41.48
C ILE A 2 -18.55 36.81 40.71
N LYS A 3 -17.38 36.93 41.41
CA LYS A 3 -16.06 36.89 40.77
C LYS A 3 -15.66 35.52 40.21
N ALA A 4 -16.07 34.42 40.86
CA ALA A 4 -15.77 33.05 40.39
C ALA A 4 -16.50 32.71 39.10
N SER A 5 -17.75 33.15 38.93
CA SER A 5 -18.55 32.95 37.73
C SER A 5 -17.98 33.70 36.51
N SER A 6 -17.40 34.89 36.70
CA SER A 6 -16.74 35.66 35.64
C SER A 6 -15.44 34.99 35.19
N LEU A 7 -14.65 34.44 36.10
CA LEU A 7 -13.40 33.73 35.80
C LEU A 7 -13.69 32.44 35.04
N ILE A 8 -14.68 31.67 35.46
CA ILE A 8 -15.08 30.43 34.77
C ILE A 8 -15.54 30.74 33.34
N LYS A 9 -16.33 31.78 33.10
CA LYS A 9 -16.77 32.21 31.77
C LYS A 9 -15.57 32.57 30.86
N ARG A 10 -14.58 33.28 31.40
CA ARG A 10 -13.35 33.63 30.65
C ARG A 10 -12.53 32.40 30.28
N ILE A 11 -12.34 31.48 31.21
CA ILE A 11 -11.65 30.21 30.94
C ILE A 11 -12.38 29.42 29.86
N LEU A 12 -13.71 29.32 29.95
CA LEU A 12 -14.51 28.62 28.95
C LEU A 12 -14.40 29.26 27.56
N LEU A 13 -14.42 30.59 27.47
CA LEU A 13 -14.24 31.30 26.21
C LEU A 13 -12.87 31.07 25.59
N VAL A 14 -11.80 31.09 26.39
CA VAL A 14 -10.44 30.80 25.96
C VAL A 14 -10.34 29.35 25.47
N LEU A 15 -10.93 28.40 26.19
CA LEU A 15 -10.98 27.00 25.80
C LEU A 15 -11.72 26.79 24.45
N ILE A 16 -12.89 27.43 24.29
CA ILE A 16 -13.65 27.38 23.04
C ILE A 16 -12.84 27.99 21.90
N ALA A 17 -12.22 29.14 22.10
CA ALA A 17 -11.37 29.78 21.09
C ALA A 17 -10.18 28.88 20.71
N PHE A 18 -9.51 28.26 21.68
CA PHE A 18 -8.42 27.32 21.45
C PHE A 18 -8.89 26.08 20.67
N LEU A 19 -10.00 25.46 21.06
CA LEU A 19 -10.58 24.31 20.36
C LEU A 19 -11.01 24.67 18.92
N SER A 20 -11.55 25.88 18.74
CA SER A 20 -11.94 26.37 17.40
C SER A 20 -10.72 26.60 16.51
N LEU A 21 -9.65 27.20 17.05
CA LEU A 21 -8.37 27.37 16.32
C LEU A 21 -7.72 26.04 15.99
N LEU A 22 -7.72 25.10 16.93
CA LEU A 22 -7.22 23.74 16.70
C LEU A 22 -8.03 23.02 15.62
N SER A 23 -9.34 23.14 15.65
CA SER A 23 -10.22 22.56 14.62
C SER A 23 -9.98 23.18 13.25
N LEU A 24 -9.80 24.51 13.16
CA LEU A 24 -9.45 25.21 11.93
C LEU A 24 -8.09 24.78 11.40
N PHE A 25 -7.10 24.62 12.26
CA PHE A 25 -5.77 24.13 11.91
C PHE A 25 -5.84 22.71 11.35
N LEU A 26 -6.54 21.79 12.05
CA LEU A 26 -6.73 20.40 11.61
C LEU A 26 -7.49 20.33 10.28
N LEU A 27 -8.53 21.15 10.09
CA LEU A 27 -9.27 21.22 8.83
C LEU A 27 -8.41 21.77 7.69
N PHE A 28 -7.61 22.81 7.96
CA PHE A 28 -6.70 23.38 6.97
C PHE A 28 -5.65 22.35 6.55
N ASP A 29 -5.10 21.65 7.54
CA ASP A 29 -4.11 20.60 7.34
C ASP A 29 -4.72 19.43 6.56
N LEU A 30 -5.93 18.98 6.92
CA LEU A 30 -6.67 17.93 6.24
C LEU A 30 -7.03 18.30 4.78
N TYR A 31 -7.45 19.54 4.55
CA TYR A 31 -7.91 19.99 3.24
C TYR A 31 -6.78 20.38 2.30
N GLN A 32 -5.62 20.76 2.83
CA GLN A 32 -4.40 21.14 2.10
C GLN A 32 -4.63 22.05 0.88
N PRO A 33 -5.33 23.18 1.03
CA PRO A 33 -5.73 24.01 -0.11
C PRO A 33 -4.54 24.54 -0.91
N ILE A 34 -3.45 24.92 -0.22
CA ILE A 34 -2.22 25.41 -0.86
C ILE A 34 -1.54 24.29 -1.66
N SER A 35 -1.46 23.07 -1.10
CA SER A 35 -0.89 21.92 -1.79
C SER A 35 -1.69 21.58 -3.05
N LYS A 36 -3.03 21.56 -2.97
CA LYS A 36 -3.91 21.31 -4.12
C LYS A 36 -3.72 22.34 -5.24
N VAL A 37 -3.59 23.63 -4.90
CA VAL A 37 -3.33 24.67 -5.89
C VAL A 37 -1.96 24.49 -6.54
N LYS A 38 -0.91 24.19 -5.76
CA LYS A 38 0.44 23.94 -6.30
C LYS A 38 0.44 22.71 -7.22
N VAL A 39 -0.18 21.62 -6.80
CA VAL A 39 -0.33 20.40 -7.62
C VAL A 39 -1.03 20.74 -8.93
N LYS A 40 -2.20 21.40 -8.89
CA LYS A 40 -2.95 21.77 -10.10
C LYS A 40 -2.11 22.61 -11.09
N ARG A 41 -1.26 23.51 -10.59
CA ARG A 41 -0.39 24.34 -11.43
C ARG A 41 0.79 23.56 -12.03
N ALA A 42 1.28 22.54 -11.34
CA ALA A 42 2.42 21.73 -11.77
C ALA A 42 2.02 20.58 -12.72
N LEU A 43 0.74 20.19 -12.74
CA LEU A 43 0.25 19.13 -13.63
C LEU A 43 0.23 19.60 -15.08
N GLY A 44 0.81 18.78 -15.95
CA GLY A 44 0.70 18.92 -17.41
C GLY A 44 -0.63 18.39 -17.96
N VAL A 45 -0.67 18.18 -19.26
CA VAL A 45 -1.77 17.51 -19.95
C VAL A 45 -1.77 16.03 -19.65
N GLU A 46 -2.90 15.38 -19.79
CA GLU A 46 -3.00 13.92 -19.69
C GLU A 46 -2.34 13.27 -20.91
N ALA A 47 -1.68 12.13 -20.72
CA ALA A 47 -1.11 11.36 -21.80
C ALA A 47 -2.17 11.03 -22.86
N SER A 48 -1.88 11.31 -24.13
CA SER A 48 -2.72 10.99 -25.27
C SER A 48 -2.43 9.59 -25.81
N ASP A 49 -3.28 9.09 -26.70
CA ASP A 49 -2.99 7.85 -27.41
C ASP A 49 -2.16 8.13 -28.67
N ILE A 50 -1.20 7.26 -28.92
CA ILE A 50 -0.41 7.18 -30.18
C ILE A 50 -0.76 5.87 -30.86
N TYR A 51 -0.82 5.88 -32.19
CA TYR A 51 -1.12 4.71 -32.99
C TYR A 51 0.08 4.35 -33.88
N ASP A 52 0.47 3.08 -33.85
CA ASP A 52 1.49 2.50 -34.71
C ASP A 52 1.04 1.12 -35.23
N ASN A 53 0.88 0.96 -36.55
CA ASN A 53 0.52 -0.29 -37.20
C ASN A 53 -0.69 -1.02 -36.55
N ASN A 54 -1.80 -0.34 -36.32
CA ASN A 54 -3.02 -0.83 -35.67
C ASN A 54 -2.89 -1.13 -34.16
N PHE A 55 -1.78 -0.79 -33.52
CA PHE A 55 -1.62 -0.83 -32.05
C PHE A 55 -1.82 0.55 -31.47
N SER A 56 -2.43 0.62 -30.29
CA SER A 56 -2.61 1.85 -29.53
C SER A 56 -1.68 1.84 -28.33
N PHE A 57 -0.96 2.95 -28.13
CA PHE A 57 -0.03 3.20 -27.04
C PHE A 57 -0.37 4.51 -26.35
N ARG A 58 0.16 4.72 -25.15
CA ARG A 58 0.03 5.99 -24.44
C ARG A 58 1.32 6.80 -24.60
N ASP A 59 1.21 8.04 -25.11
CA ASP A 59 2.29 9.03 -25.12
C ASP A 59 2.49 9.56 -23.69
N LEU A 60 3.23 8.80 -22.89
CA LEU A 60 3.36 9.05 -21.46
C LEU A 60 4.16 10.32 -21.16
N ASN A 61 5.17 10.64 -21.98
CA ASN A 61 5.98 11.86 -21.82
C ASN A 61 5.50 13.05 -22.65
N LYS A 62 4.44 12.90 -23.46
CA LYS A 62 3.77 13.94 -24.27
C LYS A 62 4.68 14.58 -25.32
N ASN A 63 5.59 13.78 -25.90
CA ASN A 63 6.50 14.26 -26.94
C ASN A 63 5.96 14.04 -28.36
N GLY A 64 4.84 13.32 -28.51
CA GLY A 64 4.19 13.03 -29.80
C GLY A 64 4.79 11.84 -30.55
N TYR A 65 5.75 11.12 -29.97
CA TYR A 65 6.41 9.97 -30.56
C TYR A 65 6.26 8.75 -29.65
N LEU A 66 6.28 7.54 -30.24
CA LEU A 66 6.30 6.31 -29.47
C LEU A 66 7.72 6.01 -29.00
N ASP A 67 7.97 6.23 -27.71
CA ASP A 67 9.24 5.87 -27.08
C ASP A 67 9.32 4.38 -26.75
N ILE A 68 10.54 3.87 -26.60
CA ILE A 68 10.79 2.45 -26.30
C ILE A 68 10.07 2.02 -25.01
N TYR A 69 10.09 2.84 -23.95
CA TYR A 69 9.46 2.48 -22.68
C TYR A 69 7.92 2.44 -22.75
N GLU A 70 7.33 3.07 -23.73
CA GLU A 70 5.88 3.12 -23.98
C GLU A 70 5.39 1.92 -24.80
N ASP A 71 6.28 1.32 -25.61
CA ASP A 71 5.94 0.21 -26.48
C ASP A 71 5.88 -1.12 -25.71
N TYR A 72 4.66 -1.57 -25.39
CA TYR A 72 4.43 -2.81 -24.64
C TYR A 72 4.80 -4.09 -25.43
N ARG A 73 5.13 -4.01 -26.72
CA ARG A 73 5.62 -5.13 -27.54
C ARG A 73 7.09 -5.44 -27.22
N ILE A 74 7.82 -4.46 -26.69
CA ILE A 74 9.23 -4.58 -26.31
C ILE A 74 9.34 -5.21 -24.93
N SER A 75 10.40 -5.98 -24.71
CA SER A 75 10.64 -6.64 -23.43
C SER A 75 10.74 -5.65 -22.27
N SER A 76 10.26 -6.04 -21.06
CA SER A 76 10.22 -5.19 -19.88
C SER A 76 11.59 -4.61 -19.51
N ASN A 77 12.68 -5.39 -19.69
CA ASN A 77 14.03 -4.93 -19.35
C ASN A 77 14.47 -3.78 -20.24
N ILE A 78 14.30 -3.91 -21.57
CA ILE A 78 14.65 -2.86 -22.53
C ILE A 78 13.83 -1.59 -22.28
N ARG A 79 12.53 -1.75 -21.99
CA ARG A 79 11.64 -0.64 -21.65
C ARG A 79 12.05 0.05 -20.33
N ALA A 80 12.45 -0.73 -19.35
CA ALA A 80 12.94 -0.19 -18.08
C ALA A 80 14.24 0.58 -18.23
N ASP A 81 15.19 0.08 -19.03
CA ASP A 81 16.46 0.75 -19.30
C ASP A 81 16.24 2.07 -20.05
N ASP A 82 15.35 2.09 -21.04
CA ASP A 82 15.00 3.33 -21.76
C ASP A 82 14.35 4.35 -20.81
N LEU A 83 13.36 3.95 -20.00
CA LEU A 83 12.75 4.82 -18.98
C LEU A 83 13.78 5.35 -18.01
N LEU A 84 14.64 4.47 -17.48
CA LEU A 84 15.68 4.84 -16.52
C LEU A 84 16.68 5.87 -17.08
N SER A 85 17.00 5.78 -18.39
CA SER A 85 17.85 6.75 -19.08
C SER A 85 17.24 8.16 -19.16
N LYS A 86 15.89 8.24 -19.15
CA LYS A 86 15.13 9.49 -19.23
C LYS A 86 14.84 10.11 -17.86
N MET A 87 14.97 9.35 -16.78
CA MET A 87 14.66 9.78 -15.42
C MET A 87 15.75 10.67 -14.82
N THR A 88 15.33 11.73 -14.12
CA THR A 88 16.23 12.52 -13.25
C THR A 88 16.59 11.72 -11.98
N LEU A 89 17.57 12.23 -11.22
CA LEU A 89 17.94 11.61 -9.94
C LEU A 89 16.77 11.63 -8.96
N GLU A 90 16.03 12.73 -8.89
CA GLU A 90 14.86 12.88 -8.00
C GLU A 90 13.76 11.89 -8.37
N GLU A 91 13.50 11.69 -9.65
CA GLU A 91 12.52 10.69 -10.12
C GLU A 91 12.97 9.27 -9.78
N LYS A 92 14.26 8.95 -9.90
CA LYS A 92 14.82 7.65 -9.48
C LYS A 92 14.67 7.44 -7.98
N VAL A 93 15.00 8.46 -7.18
CA VAL A 93 14.83 8.42 -5.71
C VAL A 93 13.38 8.24 -5.32
N GLY A 94 12.45 8.92 -6.00
CA GLY A 94 11.01 8.77 -5.76
C GLY A 94 10.51 7.33 -5.92
N GLN A 95 11.11 6.54 -6.82
CA GLN A 95 10.74 5.12 -7.00
C GLN A 95 11.17 4.22 -5.83
N MET A 96 12.06 4.69 -4.95
CA MET A 96 12.54 3.92 -3.81
C MET A 96 11.64 4.03 -2.58
N PHE A 97 10.61 4.87 -2.62
CA PHE A 97 9.69 5.10 -1.52
C PHE A 97 8.36 4.39 -1.73
N HIS A 98 7.79 3.87 -0.63
CA HIS A 98 6.54 3.13 -0.63
C HIS A 98 5.64 3.58 0.55
N PRO A 99 5.19 4.85 0.56
CA PRO A 99 4.39 5.38 1.65
C PRO A 99 2.95 4.84 1.61
N PRO A 100 2.18 5.04 2.68
CA PRO A 100 0.78 4.69 2.68
C PRO A 100 -0.06 5.50 1.68
N PHE A 101 -1.06 4.79 1.20
CA PHE A 101 -2.22 5.27 0.48
C PHE A 101 -3.44 5.05 1.37
N THR A 102 -3.79 6.07 2.17
CA THR A 102 -4.82 5.94 3.19
C THR A 102 -6.18 6.36 2.63
N LEU A 103 -7.14 5.47 2.69
CA LEU A 103 -8.53 5.73 2.29
C LEU A 103 -9.50 5.47 3.45
N ASN A 104 -10.43 6.40 3.66
CA ASN A 104 -11.39 6.36 4.77
C ASN A 104 -10.70 6.15 6.12
N PRO A 105 -9.73 7.03 6.50
CA PRO A 105 -9.03 6.91 7.77
C PRO A 105 -10.02 7.08 8.93
N ASP A 106 -9.85 6.27 9.96
CA ASP A 106 -10.44 6.59 11.26
C ASP A 106 -9.71 7.77 11.92
N ILE A 107 -10.22 8.24 13.05
CA ILE A 107 -9.64 9.41 13.74
C ILE A 107 -8.19 9.16 14.16
N PHE A 108 -7.83 7.94 14.56
CA PHE A 108 -6.47 7.61 14.97
C PHE A 108 -5.51 7.62 13.78
N MET A 109 -5.94 7.06 12.64
CA MET A 109 -5.17 7.11 11.40
C MET A 109 -4.99 8.53 10.90
N LEU A 110 -6.03 9.36 11.01
CA LEU A 110 -5.95 10.77 10.64
C LEU A 110 -4.93 11.51 11.52
N LEU A 111 -4.99 11.34 12.83
CA LEU A 111 -4.05 11.96 13.77
C LEU A 111 -2.61 11.44 13.55
N TYR A 112 -2.45 10.17 13.26
CA TYR A 112 -1.17 9.57 12.95
C TYR A 112 -0.57 10.16 11.65
N GLU A 113 -1.37 10.29 10.59
CA GLU A 113 -0.94 10.91 9.33
C GLU A 113 -0.50 12.36 9.55
N ILE A 114 -1.25 13.13 10.34
CA ILE A 114 -0.93 14.52 10.67
C ILE A 114 0.36 14.62 11.49
N ALA A 115 0.52 13.78 12.52
CA ALA A 115 1.61 13.88 13.49
C ALA A 115 2.96 13.37 12.96
N ILE A 116 2.97 12.32 12.14
CA ILE A 116 4.21 11.59 11.83
C ILE A 116 4.68 11.81 10.38
N ARG A 117 3.81 12.19 9.45
CA ARG A 117 4.11 12.11 8.01
C ARG A 117 4.32 13.43 7.30
N GLY A 118 4.30 14.55 8.03
CA GLY A 118 4.42 15.84 7.35
C GLY A 118 3.46 15.88 6.17
N ASN A 119 2.31 16.28 6.38
CA ASN A 119 1.08 16.51 5.65
C ASN A 119 1.16 16.77 4.14
N LYS A 120 1.76 15.87 3.36
CA LYS A 120 1.68 15.91 1.90
C LYS A 120 0.57 15.01 1.39
N SER A 121 -0.34 15.56 0.58
CA SER A 121 -1.36 14.76 -0.10
C SER A 121 -0.73 13.73 -1.05
N THR A 122 -1.46 12.67 -1.37
CA THR A 122 -1.00 11.66 -2.33
C THR A 122 -0.67 12.28 -3.69
N GLU A 123 -1.45 13.27 -4.14
CA GLU A 123 -1.16 14.04 -5.36
C GLU A 123 0.19 14.77 -5.27
N ALA A 124 0.48 15.38 -4.12
CA ALA A 124 1.75 16.09 -3.93
C ALA A 124 2.95 15.12 -3.91
N LYS A 125 2.78 13.94 -3.32
CA LYS A 125 3.79 12.87 -3.34
C LYS A 125 4.07 12.40 -4.78
N ILE A 126 3.02 12.21 -5.59
CA ILE A 126 3.16 11.82 -7.00
C ILE A 126 3.87 12.93 -7.81
N VAL A 127 3.43 14.19 -7.64
CA VAL A 127 3.85 15.30 -8.52
C VAL A 127 5.21 15.88 -8.12
N PHE A 128 5.49 16.02 -6.84
CA PHE A 128 6.70 16.71 -6.36
C PHE A 128 7.77 15.78 -5.79
N ASP A 129 7.35 14.63 -5.24
CA ASP A 129 8.29 13.64 -4.70
C ASP A 129 8.51 12.47 -5.67
N HIS A 130 7.81 12.48 -6.83
CA HIS A 130 7.90 11.46 -7.89
C HIS A 130 7.65 10.03 -7.43
N ILE A 131 6.86 9.87 -6.35
CA ILE A 131 6.54 8.57 -5.77
C ILE A 131 5.44 7.91 -6.60
N THR A 132 5.66 6.66 -7.00
CA THR A 132 4.69 5.88 -7.79
C THR A 132 4.24 4.59 -7.09
N HIS A 133 4.84 4.24 -5.96
CA HIS A 133 4.48 3.04 -5.20
C HIS A 133 3.83 3.42 -3.88
N PHE A 134 2.67 2.82 -3.58
CA PHE A 134 1.91 3.13 -2.36
C PHE A 134 1.34 1.85 -1.75
N ASN A 135 1.29 1.78 -0.42
CA ASN A 135 0.62 0.70 0.29
C ASN A 135 -0.76 1.14 0.81
N LEU A 136 -1.79 0.34 0.52
CA LEU A 136 -3.17 0.62 0.93
C LEU A 136 -3.34 0.52 2.45
N TYR A 137 -3.88 1.58 3.05
CA TYR A 137 -4.34 1.63 4.44
C TYR A 137 -5.79 2.07 4.52
N GLY A 138 -6.48 1.63 5.58
CA GLY A 138 -7.90 1.91 5.79
C GLY A 138 -8.83 0.85 5.16
N ASN A 139 -10.14 1.10 5.23
CA ASN A 139 -11.18 0.13 4.83
C ASN A 139 -12.08 0.70 3.72
N PRO A 140 -11.55 0.98 2.52
CA PRO A 140 -12.38 1.47 1.43
C PRO A 140 -13.25 0.35 0.86
N THR A 141 -14.48 0.68 0.43
CA THR A 141 -15.27 -0.25 -0.40
C THR A 141 -14.56 -0.47 -1.74
N PRO A 142 -14.72 -1.64 -2.42
CA PRO A 142 -14.10 -1.90 -3.72
C PRO A 142 -14.37 -0.81 -4.76
N LYS A 143 -15.61 -0.30 -4.80
CA LYS A 143 -15.99 0.81 -5.69
C LYS A 143 -15.22 2.09 -5.40
N ASN A 144 -15.08 2.46 -4.12
CA ASN A 144 -14.34 3.66 -3.75
C ASN A 144 -12.85 3.50 -4.04
N LEU A 145 -12.28 2.33 -3.73
CA LEU A 145 -10.88 2.00 -4.01
C LEU A 145 -10.57 2.13 -5.51
N ALA A 146 -11.34 1.47 -6.37
CA ALA A 146 -11.16 1.56 -7.82
C ALA A 146 -11.28 2.99 -8.34
N LYS A 147 -12.26 3.77 -7.84
CA LYS A 147 -12.44 5.19 -8.19
C LYS A 147 -11.22 6.03 -7.82
N GLN A 148 -10.67 5.84 -6.63
CA GLN A 148 -9.52 6.58 -6.16
C GLN A 148 -8.24 6.19 -6.89
N ILE A 149 -8.01 4.90 -7.12
CA ILE A 149 -6.85 4.44 -7.91
C ILE A 149 -6.91 5.03 -9.32
N ASN A 150 -8.07 4.99 -9.99
CA ASN A 150 -8.22 5.59 -11.30
C ASN A 150 -7.97 7.11 -11.30
N TYR A 151 -8.38 7.82 -10.25
CA TYR A 151 -8.09 9.24 -10.10
C TYR A 151 -6.57 9.49 -10.02
N PHE A 152 -5.84 8.73 -9.21
CA PHE A 152 -4.39 8.90 -9.06
C PHE A 152 -3.61 8.41 -10.29
N GLN A 153 -4.12 7.42 -11.03
CA GLN A 153 -3.56 7.08 -12.34
C GLN A 153 -3.65 8.27 -13.33
N LYS A 154 -4.76 9.01 -13.32
CA LYS A 154 -4.87 10.23 -14.11
C LYS A 154 -3.93 11.34 -13.65
N ILE A 155 -3.68 11.48 -12.35
CA ILE A 155 -2.65 12.40 -11.84
C ILE A 155 -1.27 11.98 -12.33
N ALA A 156 -0.91 10.72 -12.20
CA ALA A 156 0.37 10.17 -12.65
C ALA A 156 0.58 10.36 -14.15
N SER A 157 -0.44 10.14 -14.98
CA SER A 157 -0.35 10.32 -16.43
C SER A 157 -0.07 11.78 -16.85
N LYS A 158 -0.27 12.75 -15.95
CA LYS A 158 0.01 14.18 -16.17
C LYS A 158 1.40 14.61 -15.69
N THR A 159 2.17 13.72 -15.06
CA THR A 159 3.57 13.99 -14.70
C THR A 159 4.48 13.89 -15.92
N ARG A 160 5.71 14.35 -15.82
CA ARG A 160 6.65 14.44 -16.94
C ARG A 160 6.83 13.14 -17.74
N LEU A 161 7.01 12.01 -17.05
CA LEU A 161 7.20 10.69 -17.67
C LEU A 161 5.94 9.81 -17.63
N GLY A 162 4.87 10.28 -17.02
CA GLY A 162 3.59 9.57 -16.97
C GLY A 162 3.66 8.18 -16.33
N ILE A 163 4.65 7.92 -15.47
CA ILE A 163 4.84 6.59 -14.83
C ILE A 163 3.60 6.25 -14.02
N PRO A 164 2.91 5.13 -14.31
CA PRO A 164 1.72 4.73 -13.57
C PRO A 164 2.01 4.45 -12.10
N ILE A 165 1.04 4.72 -11.22
CA ILE A 165 1.16 4.29 -9.83
C ILE A 165 0.91 2.79 -9.68
N SER A 166 1.61 2.19 -8.72
CA SER A 166 1.41 0.82 -8.27
C SER A 166 0.91 0.82 -6.83
N ILE A 167 -0.22 0.14 -6.60
CA ILE A 167 -0.79 0.00 -5.27
C ILE A 167 -0.53 -1.41 -4.77
N SER A 168 0.06 -1.50 -3.59
CA SER A 168 0.15 -2.74 -2.82
C SER A 168 -0.90 -2.77 -1.72
N SER A 169 -1.16 -3.95 -1.19
CA SER A 169 -2.03 -4.16 -0.04
C SER A 169 -1.51 -5.31 0.82
N ASP A 170 -1.62 -5.16 2.14
CA ASP A 170 -1.66 -6.30 3.04
C ASP A 170 -2.88 -7.18 2.73
N PRO A 171 -2.98 -8.41 3.28
CA PRO A 171 -4.15 -9.24 3.05
C PRO A 171 -5.45 -8.51 3.41
N ILE A 172 -6.44 -8.50 2.51
CA ILE A 172 -7.74 -7.83 2.73
C ILE A 172 -8.91 -8.82 2.76
N HIS A 173 -8.61 -10.09 2.64
CA HIS A 173 -9.57 -11.18 2.53
C HIS A 173 -9.78 -11.96 3.83
N GLU A 174 -9.03 -11.64 4.89
CA GLU A 174 -9.03 -12.44 6.12
C GLU A 174 -10.27 -12.23 6.99
N VAL A 175 -10.60 -13.25 7.77
CA VAL A 175 -11.63 -13.25 8.81
C VAL A 175 -10.99 -13.75 10.10
N PRO A 176 -11.24 -13.11 11.27
CA PRO A 176 -12.04 -11.90 11.51
C PRO A 176 -11.30 -10.60 11.18
N LYS A 177 -12.03 -9.49 11.22
CA LYS A 177 -11.41 -8.15 11.10
C LYS A 177 -10.36 -7.99 12.18
N GLY A 178 -9.09 -7.95 11.78
CA GLY A 178 -7.99 -7.65 12.70
C GLY A 178 -8.01 -6.17 13.09
N GLY A 179 -7.57 -5.87 14.31
CA GLY A 179 -7.26 -4.50 14.69
C GLY A 179 -5.87 -4.12 14.17
N GLY A 180 -5.66 -2.85 13.80
CA GLY A 180 -4.36 -2.34 13.40
C GLY A 180 -4.42 -1.37 12.23
N ILE A 181 -3.26 -0.89 11.83
CA ILE A 181 -3.08 0.09 10.74
C ILE A 181 -3.33 -0.56 9.37
N ALA A 182 -2.92 -1.81 9.20
CA ALA A 182 -3.12 -2.57 7.99
C ALA A 182 -4.54 -3.14 7.89
N SER A 183 -5.08 -3.15 6.67
CA SER A 183 -6.43 -3.67 6.40
C SER A 183 -6.36 -5.15 6.10
N PHE A 184 -6.61 -6.02 7.09
CA PHE A 184 -6.64 -7.47 6.88
C PHE A 184 -8.01 -8.00 6.42
N SER A 185 -9.07 -7.22 6.61
CA SER A 185 -10.42 -7.60 6.24
C SER A 185 -11.19 -6.38 5.75
N VAL A 186 -11.40 -6.27 4.46
CA VAL A 186 -12.14 -5.18 3.83
C VAL A 186 -13.49 -5.67 3.32
N ASP A 187 -14.57 -4.95 3.63
CA ASP A 187 -15.92 -5.32 3.19
C ASP A 187 -16.06 -5.23 1.66
N GLY A 188 -16.78 -6.19 1.08
CA GLY A 188 -17.01 -6.28 -0.36
C GLY A 188 -15.98 -7.12 -1.12
N PHE A 189 -14.97 -7.65 -0.43
CA PHE A 189 -14.09 -8.70 -0.94
C PHE A 189 -14.49 -10.07 -0.37
N SER A 190 -14.14 -11.15 -1.05
CA SER A 190 -14.35 -12.50 -0.55
C SER A 190 -13.64 -12.73 0.78
N LYS A 191 -14.20 -13.59 1.64
CA LYS A 191 -13.69 -13.83 2.98
C LYS A 191 -13.14 -15.24 3.13
N TRP A 192 -11.92 -15.31 3.66
CA TRP A 192 -11.14 -16.51 3.74
C TRP A 192 -10.43 -16.61 5.10
N PRO A 193 -10.00 -17.81 5.52
CA PRO A 193 -9.16 -17.96 6.70
C PRO A 193 -7.86 -17.15 6.58
N SER A 194 -7.23 -16.87 7.73
CA SER A 194 -5.84 -16.43 7.77
C SER A 194 -4.88 -17.49 7.21
N GLN A 195 -3.64 -17.14 6.97
CA GLN A 195 -2.62 -18.07 6.46
C GLN A 195 -2.48 -19.31 7.36
N LEU A 196 -2.55 -19.16 8.69
CA LEU A 196 -2.53 -20.28 9.63
C LEU A 196 -3.73 -21.21 9.45
N GLY A 197 -4.91 -20.65 9.17
CA GLY A 197 -6.10 -21.43 8.86
C GLY A 197 -5.96 -22.23 7.55
N PHE A 198 -5.34 -21.67 6.53
CA PHE A 198 -5.00 -22.40 5.31
C PHE A 198 -3.96 -23.50 5.59
N ALA A 199 -2.93 -23.24 6.39
CA ALA A 199 -1.94 -24.23 6.76
C ALA A 199 -2.55 -25.44 7.49
N ALA A 200 -3.59 -25.21 8.31
CA ALA A 200 -4.31 -26.26 9.01
C ALA A 200 -5.01 -27.25 8.06
N THR A 201 -5.31 -26.86 6.82
CA THR A 201 -5.85 -27.80 5.81
C THR A 201 -4.81 -28.78 5.30
N ASN A 202 -3.53 -28.45 5.42
CA ASN A 202 -2.40 -29.17 4.85
C ASN A 202 -2.54 -29.46 3.33
N ASP A 203 -3.32 -28.63 2.63
CA ASP A 203 -3.58 -28.76 1.18
C ASP A 203 -3.22 -27.48 0.41
N PRO A 204 -2.07 -27.46 -0.29
CA PRO A 204 -1.66 -26.31 -1.11
C PRO A 204 -2.64 -25.95 -2.24
N LYS A 205 -3.52 -26.88 -2.67
CA LYS A 205 -4.51 -26.58 -3.72
C LYS A 205 -5.54 -25.56 -3.25
N VAL A 206 -5.97 -25.69 -1.98
CA VAL A 206 -6.96 -24.77 -1.40
C VAL A 206 -6.43 -23.33 -1.39
N ILE A 207 -5.18 -23.14 -1.00
CA ILE A 207 -4.58 -21.79 -0.97
C ILE A 207 -4.29 -21.26 -2.38
N TYR A 208 -3.97 -22.14 -3.32
CA TYR A 208 -3.81 -21.77 -4.73
C TYR A 208 -5.14 -21.25 -5.32
N GLU A 209 -6.25 -21.93 -5.07
CA GLU A 209 -7.59 -21.51 -5.51
C GLU A 209 -8.00 -20.17 -4.89
N PHE A 210 -7.81 -20.03 -3.58
CA PHE A 210 -7.97 -18.74 -2.91
C PHE A 210 -7.18 -17.62 -3.60
N ALA A 211 -5.88 -17.85 -3.80
CA ALA A 211 -4.98 -16.85 -4.38
C ALA A 211 -5.39 -16.43 -5.81
N GLN A 212 -5.96 -17.36 -6.60
CA GLN A 212 -6.52 -17.05 -7.92
C GLN A 212 -7.76 -16.15 -7.83
N ILE A 213 -8.64 -16.39 -6.83
CA ILE A 213 -9.83 -15.56 -6.61
C ILE A 213 -9.40 -14.16 -6.14
N ALA A 214 -8.55 -14.09 -5.13
CA ALA A 214 -8.02 -12.85 -4.58
C ALA A 214 -7.29 -12.01 -5.64
N ARG A 215 -6.52 -12.66 -6.53
CA ARG A 215 -5.89 -11.99 -7.69
C ARG A 215 -6.90 -11.30 -8.58
N LYS A 216 -8.00 -11.96 -8.92
CA LYS A 216 -9.06 -11.37 -9.76
C LYS A 216 -9.67 -10.15 -9.10
N GLU A 217 -9.93 -10.23 -7.80
CA GLU A 217 -10.48 -9.13 -7.01
C GLU A 217 -9.50 -7.96 -6.90
N TYR A 218 -8.22 -8.23 -6.66
CA TYR A 218 -7.16 -7.21 -6.66
C TYR A 218 -7.07 -6.48 -8.00
N LEU A 219 -7.01 -7.23 -9.09
CA LEU A 219 -6.95 -6.64 -10.43
C LEU A 219 -8.18 -5.80 -10.76
N ALA A 220 -9.36 -6.23 -10.31
CA ALA A 220 -10.61 -5.51 -10.55
C ALA A 220 -10.64 -4.11 -9.91
N VAL A 221 -9.94 -3.93 -8.80
CA VAL A 221 -9.86 -2.63 -8.10
C VAL A 221 -8.56 -1.86 -8.38
N GLY A 222 -7.60 -2.46 -9.11
CA GLY A 222 -6.35 -1.81 -9.50
C GLY A 222 -5.16 -2.06 -8.56
N ILE A 223 -5.26 -3.00 -7.60
CA ILE A 223 -4.12 -3.47 -6.79
C ILE A 223 -3.23 -4.37 -7.65
N ARG A 224 -1.93 -4.09 -7.67
CA ARG A 224 -0.95 -4.81 -8.49
C ARG A 224 0.12 -5.55 -7.70
N THR A 225 0.20 -5.29 -6.40
CA THR A 225 1.19 -5.92 -5.52
C THR A 225 0.49 -6.40 -4.25
N ALA A 226 0.70 -7.65 -3.91
CA ALA A 226 0.31 -8.26 -2.64
C ALA A 226 1.51 -8.15 -1.68
N LEU A 227 1.39 -7.34 -0.63
CA LEU A 227 2.40 -7.21 0.43
C LEU A 227 2.32 -8.41 1.38
N HIS A 228 2.24 -9.57 0.80
CA HIS A 228 2.10 -10.89 1.40
C HIS A 228 2.49 -11.98 0.37
N PRO A 229 2.65 -13.25 0.74
CA PRO A 229 2.38 -13.88 2.03
C PRO A 229 3.46 -13.61 3.08
N MET A 230 3.11 -13.86 4.36
CA MET A 230 4.04 -13.89 5.46
C MET A 230 4.55 -15.32 5.65
N SER A 231 5.83 -15.56 5.33
CA SER A 231 6.46 -16.89 5.38
C SER A 231 7.33 -17.11 6.60
N ASP A 232 7.24 -16.21 7.58
CA ASP A 232 7.88 -16.36 8.87
C ASP A 232 7.37 -17.63 9.58
N LEU A 233 8.26 -18.31 10.32
CA LEU A 233 7.86 -19.51 11.07
C LEU A 233 7.31 -19.15 12.44
N ALA A 234 6.19 -19.75 12.82
CA ALA A 234 5.53 -19.58 14.11
C ALA A 234 6.26 -20.39 15.20
N THR A 235 7.50 -20.05 15.51
CA THR A 235 8.35 -20.78 16.48
C THR A 235 8.19 -20.30 17.93
N GLU A 236 7.47 -19.18 18.15
CA GLU A 236 7.13 -18.67 19.47
C GLU A 236 5.60 -18.53 19.58
N PRO A 237 4.91 -19.39 20.34
CA PRO A 237 3.44 -19.40 20.40
C PRO A 237 2.81 -18.12 20.95
N ARG A 238 3.54 -17.33 21.74
CA ARG A 238 3.07 -16.05 22.30
C ARG A 238 3.08 -14.91 21.30
N TRP A 239 3.71 -15.10 20.15
CA TRP A 239 3.80 -14.05 19.13
C TRP A 239 2.44 -13.76 18.50
N ALA A 240 1.99 -12.51 18.65
CA ALA A 240 0.66 -12.08 18.23
C ALA A 240 0.40 -12.22 16.73
N ARG A 241 1.45 -12.33 15.89
CA ARG A 241 1.32 -12.43 14.43
C ARG A 241 1.33 -13.86 13.90
N ASN A 242 1.31 -14.88 14.77
CA ASN A 242 1.27 -16.28 14.34
C ASN A 242 0.13 -16.61 13.38
N PHE A 243 -1.02 -15.95 13.50
CA PHE A 243 -2.18 -16.15 12.61
C PHE A 243 -1.86 -15.86 11.14
N GLY A 244 -0.92 -14.95 10.86
CA GLY A 244 -0.49 -14.58 9.51
C GLY A 244 0.59 -15.50 8.91
N THR A 245 1.05 -16.53 9.64
CA THR A 245 2.06 -17.49 9.19
C THR A 245 1.43 -18.77 8.68
N PHE A 246 2.23 -19.61 8.01
CA PHE A 246 1.87 -20.99 7.68
C PHE A 246 2.26 -22.00 8.78
N GLY A 247 2.47 -21.55 10.02
CA GLY A 247 2.85 -22.37 11.15
C GLY A 247 4.37 -22.51 11.33
N SER A 248 4.79 -23.49 12.15
CA SER A 248 6.20 -23.66 12.55
C SER A 248 6.97 -24.67 11.71
N ASN A 249 6.29 -25.40 10.80
CA ASN A 249 6.94 -26.38 9.93
C ASN A 249 7.43 -25.72 8.63
N ALA A 250 8.76 -25.67 8.41
CA ALA A 250 9.36 -24.99 7.27
C ALA A 250 8.96 -25.61 5.91
N ASP A 251 8.82 -26.94 5.83
CA ASP A 251 8.44 -27.61 4.58
C ASP A 251 6.99 -27.28 4.19
N LEU A 252 6.08 -27.27 5.17
CA LEU A 252 4.71 -26.87 4.95
C LEU A 252 4.63 -25.38 4.57
N ALA A 253 5.32 -24.52 5.30
CA ALA A 253 5.36 -23.08 5.01
C ALA A 253 5.87 -22.79 3.58
N SER A 254 6.93 -23.51 3.16
CA SER A 254 7.47 -23.39 1.80
C SER A 254 6.44 -23.81 0.74
N LYS A 255 5.78 -24.98 0.91
CA LYS A 255 4.75 -25.47 -0.04
C LYS A 255 3.56 -24.53 -0.14
N MET A 256 3.08 -24.02 0.99
CA MET A 256 1.96 -23.08 1.03
C MET A 256 2.33 -21.74 0.41
N THR A 257 3.53 -21.22 0.69
CA THR A 257 4.06 -19.99 0.09
C THR A 257 4.13 -20.09 -1.43
N LEU A 258 4.67 -21.18 -1.96
CA LEU A 258 4.76 -21.39 -3.42
C LEU A 258 3.37 -21.44 -4.08
N ALA A 259 2.44 -22.18 -3.49
CA ALA A 259 1.06 -22.27 -4.00
C ALA A 259 0.36 -20.91 -3.97
N TYR A 260 0.58 -20.13 -2.92
CA TYR A 260 0.07 -18.77 -2.79
C TYR A 260 0.62 -17.86 -3.90
N MET A 261 1.94 -17.85 -4.08
CA MET A 261 2.61 -17.07 -5.12
C MET A 261 2.12 -17.46 -6.53
N ASP A 262 2.06 -18.75 -6.82
CA ASP A 262 1.58 -19.25 -8.12
C ASP A 262 0.13 -18.81 -8.40
N GLY A 263 -0.70 -18.78 -7.37
CA GLY A 263 -2.08 -18.31 -7.49
C GLY A 263 -2.17 -16.81 -7.81
N PHE A 264 -1.38 -15.96 -7.14
CA PHE A 264 -1.35 -14.52 -7.37
C PHE A 264 -0.58 -14.10 -8.62
N GLN A 265 0.60 -14.65 -8.85
CA GLN A 265 1.47 -14.26 -9.96
C GLN A 265 1.18 -15.03 -11.24
N GLY A 266 0.72 -16.28 -11.11
CA GLY A 266 0.71 -17.25 -12.20
C GLY A 266 2.12 -17.82 -12.44
N LYS A 267 2.21 -18.86 -13.26
CA LYS A 267 3.50 -19.48 -13.63
C LYS A 267 4.44 -18.55 -14.41
N LYS A 268 3.91 -17.52 -15.02
CA LYS A 268 4.65 -16.44 -15.69
C LYS A 268 4.02 -15.11 -15.32
N ILE A 269 4.86 -14.13 -15.08
CA ILE A 269 4.43 -12.75 -14.80
C ILE A 269 3.92 -12.13 -16.09
N THR A 270 2.69 -11.62 -16.06
CA THR A 270 2.01 -10.98 -17.18
C THR A 270 1.21 -9.76 -16.67
N ASN A 271 0.52 -9.08 -17.56
CA ASN A 271 -0.41 -7.99 -17.19
C ASN A 271 -1.63 -8.46 -16.37
N LYS A 272 -1.82 -9.78 -16.22
CA LYS A 272 -2.84 -10.41 -15.38
C LYS A 272 -2.29 -10.92 -14.04
N SER A 273 -1.04 -10.65 -13.74
CA SER A 273 -0.41 -11.01 -12.47
C SER A 273 -0.62 -9.93 -11.42
N VAL A 274 -0.66 -10.36 -10.16
CA VAL A 274 -0.44 -9.53 -8.98
C VAL A 274 0.88 -9.99 -8.38
N HIS A 275 1.85 -9.10 -8.26
CA HIS A 275 3.15 -9.42 -7.69
C HIS A 275 3.00 -9.76 -6.21
N THR A 276 3.71 -10.77 -5.73
CA THR A 276 3.77 -11.11 -4.31
C THR A 276 5.07 -10.62 -3.70
N MET A 277 5.01 -10.12 -2.50
CA MET A 277 6.15 -9.74 -1.69
C MET A 277 6.20 -10.65 -0.46
N VAL A 278 6.95 -11.75 -0.60
CA VAL A 278 7.14 -12.69 0.51
C VAL A 278 7.89 -11.98 1.63
N LYS A 279 7.33 -11.99 2.84
CA LYS A 279 7.88 -11.29 3.99
C LYS A 279 8.01 -12.21 5.21
N HIS A 280 8.95 -11.90 6.13
CA HIS A 280 9.89 -10.79 6.15
C HIS A 280 11.31 -11.30 5.85
N PHE A 281 11.67 -11.32 4.60
CA PHE A 281 12.98 -11.80 4.15
C PHE A 281 14.12 -10.87 4.64
N PRO A 282 15.24 -11.40 5.13
CA PRO A 282 15.63 -12.83 5.14
C PRO A 282 15.15 -13.64 6.36
N GLY A 283 14.42 -13.10 7.28
CA GLY A 283 13.94 -13.83 8.44
C GLY A 283 13.46 -12.87 9.51
N GLY A 284 12.30 -12.29 9.27
CA GLY A 284 11.45 -11.78 10.35
C GLY A 284 10.95 -13.00 11.10
N GLY A 285 10.35 -12.84 12.18
CA GLY A 285 9.77 -13.93 12.92
C GLY A 285 9.56 -13.57 14.35
N PRO A 286 9.24 -14.56 15.16
CA PRO A 286 8.93 -14.32 16.55
C PRO A 286 10.17 -13.82 17.27
N GLN A 287 9.98 -12.73 18.00
CA GLN A 287 10.97 -12.19 18.91
C GLN A 287 10.91 -12.94 20.24
N GLU A 288 11.96 -12.78 21.04
CA GLU A 288 12.04 -13.28 22.39
C GLU A 288 10.76 -12.88 23.16
N ASP A 289 10.19 -13.84 23.88
CA ASP A 289 8.92 -13.70 24.63
C ASP A 289 7.67 -13.33 23.79
N GLY A 290 7.72 -13.49 22.48
CA GLY A 290 6.61 -13.13 21.59
C GLY A 290 6.42 -11.64 21.38
N LEU A 291 7.42 -10.84 21.71
CA LEU A 291 7.39 -9.39 21.52
C LEU A 291 7.39 -9.02 20.03
N ASP A 292 6.87 -7.86 19.71
CA ASP A 292 6.72 -7.41 18.32
C ASP A 292 7.91 -6.52 17.89
N PRO A 293 8.53 -6.76 16.72
CA PRO A 293 9.68 -6.00 16.24
C PRO A 293 9.38 -4.55 15.87
N HIS A 294 8.12 -4.16 15.76
CA HIS A 294 7.75 -2.76 15.59
C HIS A 294 7.95 -1.92 16.85
N LEU A 295 8.15 -2.57 18.00
CA LEU A 295 8.38 -1.92 19.27
C LEU A 295 9.82 -2.11 19.73
N TYR A 296 10.35 -1.15 20.49
CA TYR A 296 11.71 -1.24 21.03
C TYR A 296 11.95 -2.51 21.86
N SER A 297 10.93 -2.99 22.57
CA SER A 297 10.96 -4.23 23.36
C SER A 297 11.14 -5.49 22.50
N GLY A 298 10.74 -5.48 21.24
CA GLY A 298 10.82 -6.62 20.31
C GLY A 298 12.10 -6.68 19.48
N ARG A 299 13.17 -6.04 19.91
CA ARG A 299 14.44 -5.96 19.16
C ARG A 299 15.28 -7.25 19.14
N ASN A 300 15.07 -8.12 20.13
CA ASN A 300 15.82 -9.38 20.23
C ASN A 300 15.06 -10.47 19.48
N GLN A 301 15.72 -11.10 18.52
CA GLN A 301 15.19 -12.24 17.79
C GLN A 301 15.82 -13.53 18.33
N THR A 302 15.02 -14.58 18.43
CA THR A 302 15.49 -15.92 18.78
C THR A 302 15.06 -16.90 17.69
N TYR A 303 16.02 -17.70 17.25
CA TYR A 303 15.77 -18.78 16.31
C TYR A 303 15.98 -20.12 17.00
N PRO A 304 15.14 -21.14 16.73
CA PRO A 304 15.35 -22.49 17.27
C PRO A 304 16.77 -22.99 16.94
N GLY A 305 17.50 -23.45 17.97
CA GLY A 305 18.85 -23.94 17.81
C GLY A 305 19.91 -22.86 17.51
N ASN A 306 19.59 -21.57 17.70
CA ASN A 306 20.45 -20.43 17.37
C ASN A 306 20.97 -20.43 15.91
N ASN A 307 20.27 -21.08 15.00
CA ASN A 307 20.55 -21.12 13.57
C ASN A 307 19.53 -20.27 12.81
N PHE A 308 20.05 -19.44 11.94
CA PHE A 308 19.26 -18.67 10.97
C PHE A 308 19.41 -19.26 9.58
#